data_0506b4431194b868fc956ddd459f704e
#
_entry.id   0506b4431194b868fc956ddd459f704e
#
_cell.length_a   1.000
_cell.length_b   1.000
_cell.length_c   1.000
_cell.angle_alpha   90.00
_cell.angle_beta   90.00
_cell.angle_gamma   90.00
#
_symmetry.space_group_name_H-M   'P 1'
#
loop_
_entity.id
_entity.type
_entity.pdbx_description
1 polymer ?
#
loop_
_entity_poly.entity_id
_entity_poly.type
_entity_poly.pdbx_seq_one_letter_code
_entity_poly.pdbx_strand_id
1 'polypeptide(L)'
;MSGRRVVALYALLVGCFAAVVCRLYWLCSNPAYAARAAAQSVVTLRLPARRGNFYDCDGHLLTGLGTKWEALCVPGEGNYTRLFSCTDAAGQALLYQKRNALAPFFLEVEQDVSALGIFCWPVPVRSPAAPLAEHLIGYVDGDGKGAAGLEAAFDAALSGTGEGDTLTCFVNAQGKLRETPEQTHADSGAVGVAEFP
;
A
#
# COMPACT_ATOMS: atom_id res chain seq x y z
N MET A 1 -4.66 32.19 56.43
CA MET A 1 -4.48 30.73 56.20
C MET A 1 -3.23 30.30 56.98
N SER A 2 -3.28 29.28 57.85
CA SER A 2 -2.12 28.87 58.63
C SER A 2 -1.04 28.25 57.69
N GLY A 3 0.21 28.64 57.85
CA GLY A 3 1.33 28.16 57.02
C GLY A 3 1.41 26.62 56.86
N ARG A 4 0.95 25.89 57.86
CA ARG A 4 0.85 24.43 57.88
C ARG A 4 -0.11 23.91 56.75
N ARG A 5 -1.21 24.60 56.46
CA ARG A 5 -2.15 24.19 55.36
C ARG A 5 -1.55 24.42 53.98
N VAL A 6 -0.78 25.49 53.82
CA VAL A 6 -0.08 25.79 52.56
C VAL A 6 1.01 24.74 52.31
N VAL A 7 1.80 24.39 53.31
CA VAL A 7 2.83 23.33 53.22
C VAL A 7 2.19 21.97 52.91
N ALA A 8 1.07 21.63 53.53
CA ALA A 8 0.37 20.38 53.27
C ALA A 8 -0.18 20.30 51.81
N LEU A 9 -0.74 21.40 51.32
CA LEU A 9 -1.21 21.47 49.91
C LEU A 9 -0.05 21.35 48.94
N TYR A 10 1.08 22.00 49.19
CA TYR A 10 2.27 21.89 48.38
C TYR A 10 2.83 20.47 48.36
N ALA A 11 2.94 19.82 49.53
CA ALA A 11 3.39 18.44 49.63
C ALA A 11 2.46 17.47 48.88
N LEU A 12 1.14 17.66 48.93
CA LEU A 12 0.17 16.89 48.20
C LEU A 12 0.37 17.06 46.68
N LEU A 13 0.54 18.29 46.21
CA LEU A 13 0.76 18.61 44.80
C LEU A 13 2.05 17.97 44.26
N VAL A 14 3.15 18.07 45.01
CA VAL A 14 4.41 17.41 44.66
C VAL A 14 4.27 15.89 44.63
N GLY A 15 3.55 15.32 45.61
CA GLY A 15 3.27 13.89 45.66
C GLY A 15 2.45 13.42 44.45
N CYS A 16 1.41 14.16 44.07
CA CYS A 16 0.63 13.86 42.85
C CYS A 16 1.49 13.96 41.58
N PHE A 17 2.32 14.99 41.49
CA PHE A 17 3.22 15.13 40.33
C PHE A 17 4.24 13.98 40.26
N ALA A 18 4.84 13.61 41.37
CA ALA A 18 5.75 12.47 41.44
C ALA A 18 5.06 11.17 41.03
N ALA A 19 3.83 10.94 41.45
CA ALA A 19 3.05 9.77 41.05
C ALA A 19 2.79 9.74 39.56
N VAL A 20 2.46 10.89 38.91
CA VAL A 20 2.30 10.99 37.47
C VAL A 20 3.60 10.69 36.72
N VAL A 21 4.72 11.25 37.20
CA VAL A 21 6.04 10.99 36.56
C VAL A 21 6.42 9.51 36.69
N CYS A 22 6.25 8.90 37.88
CA CYS A 22 6.48 7.46 38.02
C CYS A 22 5.58 6.63 37.13
N ARG A 23 4.33 7.00 36.96
CA ARG A 23 3.39 6.32 36.10
C ARG A 23 3.81 6.42 34.61
N LEU A 24 4.20 7.60 34.16
CA LEU A 24 4.69 7.83 32.79
C LEU A 24 5.97 7.02 32.54
N TYR A 25 6.92 7.07 33.52
CA TYR A 25 8.14 6.27 33.37
C TYR A 25 7.84 4.78 33.24
N TRP A 26 6.94 4.25 34.07
CA TRP A 26 6.53 2.85 34.00
C TRP A 26 5.87 2.50 32.65
N LEU A 27 5.00 3.39 32.12
CA LEU A 27 4.40 3.21 30.81
C LEU A 27 5.45 3.17 29.69
N CYS A 28 6.38 4.13 29.69
CA CYS A 28 7.43 4.23 28.67
C CYS A 28 8.44 3.07 28.74
N SER A 29 8.68 2.53 29.93
CA SER A 29 9.62 1.42 30.14
C SER A 29 9.01 0.04 29.89
N ASN A 30 7.69 -0.05 29.68
CA ASN A 30 7.03 -1.34 29.51
C ASN A 30 7.09 -1.78 28.04
N PRO A 31 7.80 -2.90 27.72
CA PRO A 31 7.98 -3.37 26.35
C PRO A 31 6.68 -3.74 25.66
N ALA A 32 5.64 -4.12 26.39
CA ALA A 32 4.34 -4.45 25.81
C ALA A 32 3.65 -3.23 25.14
N TYR A 33 3.82 -2.03 25.72
CA TYR A 33 3.27 -0.82 25.08
C TYR A 33 4.13 -0.38 23.88
N ALA A 34 5.44 -0.53 23.97
CA ALA A 34 6.33 -0.26 22.84
C ALA A 34 6.02 -1.19 21.65
N ALA A 35 5.82 -2.48 21.89
CA ALA A 35 5.43 -3.45 20.85
C ALA A 35 4.06 -3.11 20.22
N ARG A 36 3.07 -2.72 21.04
CA ARG A 36 1.76 -2.29 20.53
C ARG A 36 1.86 -1.01 19.70
N ALA A 37 2.64 -0.04 20.14
CA ALA A 37 2.86 1.20 19.39
C ALA A 37 3.56 0.92 18.05
N ALA A 38 4.56 0.03 18.03
CA ALA A 38 5.23 -0.41 16.83
C ALA A 38 4.25 -1.11 15.87
N ALA A 39 3.42 -2.02 16.37
CA ALA A 39 2.41 -2.72 15.55
C ALA A 39 1.36 -1.76 14.95
N GLN A 40 0.99 -0.69 15.66
CA GLN A 40 0.05 0.32 15.16
C GLN A 40 0.68 1.27 14.14
N SER A 41 2.00 1.37 14.11
CA SER A 41 2.72 2.23 13.16
C SER A 41 3.03 1.53 11.83
N VAL A 42 2.79 0.24 11.71
CA VAL A 42 3.06 -0.55 10.51
C VAL A 42 1.77 -0.71 9.70
N VAL A 43 1.82 -0.29 8.44
CA VAL A 43 0.74 -0.50 7.47
C VAL A 43 1.31 -1.33 6.33
N THR A 44 0.81 -2.55 6.18
CA THR A 44 1.19 -3.44 5.07
C THR A 44 0.15 -3.34 3.97
N LEU A 45 0.58 -2.92 2.80
CA LEU A 45 -0.22 -2.85 1.59
C LEU A 45 0.19 -4.00 0.66
N ARG A 46 -0.79 -4.69 0.09
CA ARG A 46 -0.52 -5.74 -0.89
C ARG A 46 -0.51 -5.13 -2.28
N LEU A 47 0.56 -5.37 -3.02
CA LEU A 47 0.66 -5.04 -4.43
C LEU A 47 -0.06 -6.13 -5.25
N PRO A 48 -0.66 -5.76 -6.40
CA PRO A 48 -1.24 -6.75 -7.29
C PRO A 48 -0.21 -7.82 -7.65
N ALA A 49 -0.58 -9.09 -7.55
CA ALA A 49 0.29 -10.19 -7.94
C ALA A 49 0.61 -10.07 -9.44
N ARG A 50 1.87 -10.27 -9.79
CA ARG A 50 2.27 -10.31 -11.19
C ARG A 50 1.75 -11.59 -11.82
N ARG A 51 0.91 -11.45 -12.85
CA ARG A 51 0.38 -12.57 -13.62
C ARG A 51 1.28 -12.83 -14.83
N GLY A 52 1.56 -14.08 -15.14
CA GLY A 52 2.31 -14.48 -16.33
C GLY A 52 1.67 -13.97 -17.61
N ASN A 53 2.44 -13.74 -18.68
CA ASN A 53 1.98 -13.22 -19.94
C ASN A 53 1.92 -14.31 -21.02
N PHE A 54 1.07 -14.11 -22.04
CA PHE A 54 1.08 -14.89 -23.26
C PHE A 54 2.03 -14.25 -24.28
N TYR A 55 2.70 -15.09 -25.00
CA TYR A 55 3.61 -14.72 -26.09
C TYR A 55 3.19 -15.46 -27.36
N ASP A 56 3.48 -14.87 -28.53
CA ASP A 56 3.35 -15.56 -29.80
C ASP A 56 4.57 -16.47 -30.07
N CYS A 57 4.57 -17.16 -31.23
CA CYS A 57 5.65 -18.04 -31.65
C CYS A 57 7.00 -17.31 -31.90
N ASP A 58 6.95 -15.98 -32.08
CA ASP A 58 8.11 -15.14 -32.32
C ASP A 58 8.59 -14.46 -31.02
N GLY A 59 7.91 -14.74 -29.89
CA GLY A 59 8.23 -14.19 -28.57
C GLY A 59 7.69 -12.78 -28.31
N HIS A 60 6.76 -12.29 -29.12
CA HIS A 60 6.11 -11.02 -28.86
C HIS A 60 5.00 -11.15 -27.81
N LEU A 61 4.89 -10.17 -26.94
CA LEU A 61 3.86 -10.11 -25.91
C LEU A 61 2.47 -9.97 -26.54
N LEU A 62 1.54 -10.85 -26.15
CA LEU A 62 0.12 -10.77 -26.51
C LEU A 62 -0.72 -10.14 -25.41
N THR A 63 -0.24 -10.18 -24.15
CA THR A 63 -0.90 -9.61 -22.96
C THR A 63 0.06 -8.73 -22.18
N GLY A 64 -0.47 -7.85 -21.32
CA GLY A 64 0.38 -6.96 -20.51
C GLY A 64 1.08 -5.85 -21.29
N LEU A 65 0.53 -5.47 -22.46
CA LEU A 65 1.12 -4.46 -23.36
C LEU A 65 0.98 -3.01 -22.83
N GLY A 66 0.02 -2.76 -21.96
CA GLY A 66 -0.19 -1.44 -21.37
C GLY A 66 0.50 -1.32 -20.01
N THR A 67 0.78 -0.09 -19.60
CA THR A 67 1.29 0.22 -18.25
C THR A 67 0.39 1.26 -17.63
N LYS A 68 -0.08 0.97 -16.43
CA LYS A 68 -0.69 1.93 -15.53
C LYS A 68 0.30 2.25 -14.42
N TRP A 69 0.13 3.38 -13.81
CA TRP A 69 0.97 3.77 -12.68
C TRP A 69 0.15 3.76 -11.40
N GLU A 70 0.68 3.17 -10.36
CA GLU A 70 0.13 3.27 -9.02
C GLU A 70 1.05 4.09 -8.14
N ALA A 71 0.47 5.07 -7.46
CA ALA A 71 1.17 5.95 -6.54
C ALA A 71 0.76 5.65 -5.10
N LEU A 72 1.72 5.69 -4.17
CA LEU A 72 1.47 5.61 -2.75
C LEU A 72 1.01 6.97 -2.23
N CYS A 73 -0.28 7.11 -1.95
CA CYS A 73 -0.80 8.30 -1.28
C CYS A 73 -0.58 8.20 0.22
N VAL A 74 0.23 9.11 0.75
CA VAL A 74 0.52 9.22 2.19
C VAL A 74 -0.21 10.44 2.74
N PRO A 75 -1.31 10.25 3.48
CA PRO A 75 -2.19 11.36 3.90
C PRO A 75 -1.48 12.45 4.70
N GLY A 76 -0.60 12.06 5.62
CA GLY A 76 0.13 12.99 6.48
C GLY A 76 1.18 13.85 5.78
N GLU A 77 1.53 13.55 4.54
CA GLU A 77 2.50 14.32 3.74
C GLU A 77 1.86 15.38 2.84
N GLY A 78 0.52 15.46 2.84
CA GLY A 78 -0.19 16.46 2.05
C GLY A 78 -0.13 16.22 0.54
N ASN A 79 0.04 14.98 0.10
CA ASN A 79 0.20 14.60 -1.31
C ASN A 79 -1.10 14.72 -2.12
N TYR A 80 -2.25 14.94 -1.47
CA TYR A 80 -3.56 14.99 -2.12
C TYR A 80 -3.64 16.02 -3.26
N THR A 81 -3.18 17.25 -3.02
CA THR A 81 -3.26 18.31 -4.04
C THR A 81 -2.40 18.01 -5.25
N ARG A 82 -1.24 17.38 -5.04
CA ARG A 82 -0.33 17.01 -6.12
C ARG A 82 -0.89 15.85 -6.94
N LEU A 83 -1.45 14.84 -6.28
CA LEU A 83 -2.03 13.67 -6.93
C LEU A 83 -3.34 13.97 -7.63
N PHE A 84 -4.10 14.96 -7.16
CA PHE A 84 -5.40 15.33 -7.73
C PHE A 84 -5.33 15.72 -9.21
N SER A 85 -4.24 16.33 -9.64
CA SER A 85 -4.01 16.71 -11.04
C SER A 85 -3.41 15.60 -11.90
N CYS A 86 -3.00 14.48 -11.29
CA CYS A 86 -2.32 13.37 -11.96
C CYS A 86 -3.17 12.11 -12.08
N THR A 87 -4.44 12.18 -11.67
CA THR A 87 -5.36 11.04 -11.65
C THR A 87 -6.68 11.38 -12.35
N ASP A 88 -7.39 10.35 -12.78
CA ASP A 88 -8.70 10.45 -13.41
C ASP A 88 -9.83 10.83 -12.42
N ALA A 89 -11.07 10.92 -12.90
CA ALA A 89 -12.24 11.25 -12.10
C ALA A 89 -12.50 10.22 -10.98
N ALA A 90 -12.19 8.94 -11.19
CA ALA A 90 -12.37 7.89 -10.19
C ALA A 90 -11.34 8.04 -9.06
N GLY A 91 -10.09 8.32 -9.41
CA GLY A 91 -9.02 8.59 -8.43
C GLY A 91 -9.27 9.88 -7.64
N GLN A 92 -9.79 10.93 -8.28
CA GLN A 92 -10.21 12.17 -7.59
C GLN A 92 -11.31 11.89 -6.57
N ALA A 93 -12.31 11.07 -6.92
CA ALA A 93 -13.38 10.66 -5.99
C ALA A 93 -12.80 9.85 -4.82
N LEU A 94 -11.87 8.95 -5.07
CA LEU A 94 -11.18 8.18 -4.03
C LEU A 94 -10.38 9.09 -3.09
N LEU A 95 -9.63 10.06 -3.62
CA LEU A 95 -8.91 11.06 -2.82
C LEU A 95 -9.86 11.84 -1.92
N TYR A 96 -11.01 12.26 -2.46
CA TYR A 96 -12.02 12.97 -1.68
C TYR A 96 -12.62 12.09 -0.58
N GLN A 97 -12.94 10.84 -0.87
CA GLN A 97 -13.47 9.87 0.10
C GLN A 97 -12.44 9.60 1.22
N LYS A 98 -11.17 9.48 0.85
CA LYS A 98 -10.06 9.17 1.76
C LYS A 98 -9.39 10.40 2.40
N ARG A 99 -9.96 11.61 2.25
CA ARG A 99 -9.34 12.87 2.73
C ARG A 99 -9.01 12.91 4.24
N ASN A 100 -9.71 12.10 5.04
CA ASN A 100 -9.49 11.99 6.49
C ASN A 100 -8.80 10.68 6.87
N ALA A 101 -8.32 9.90 5.91
CA ALA A 101 -7.57 8.68 6.20
C ALA A 101 -6.25 9.02 6.90
N LEU A 102 -5.81 8.15 7.78
CA LEU A 102 -4.49 8.21 8.42
C LEU A 102 -3.54 7.14 7.87
N ALA A 103 -4.08 6.12 7.24
CA ALA A 103 -3.31 5.04 6.64
C ALA A 103 -2.99 5.36 5.17
N PRO A 104 -1.78 5.04 4.69
CA PRO A 104 -1.43 5.11 3.28
C PRO A 104 -2.34 4.20 2.44
N PHE A 105 -2.54 4.56 1.19
CA PHE A 105 -3.31 3.77 0.22
C PHE A 105 -2.77 3.97 -1.19
N PHE A 106 -3.12 3.06 -2.09
CA PHE A 106 -2.74 3.17 -3.49
C PHE A 106 -3.75 4.01 -4.28
N LEU A 107 -3.22 4.74 -5.25
CA LEU A 107 -3.97 5.55 -6.18
C LEU A 107 -3.44 5.32 -7.60
N GLU A 108 -4.34 5.00 -8.52
CA GLU A 108 -4.01 4.93 -9.94
C GLU A 108 -3.75 6.34 -10.48
N VAL A 109 -2.64 6.52 -11.18
CA VAL A 109 -2.23 7.79 -11.79
C VAL A 109 -1.92 7.58 -13.27
N GLU A 110 -2.12 8.63 -14.06
CA GLU A 110 -1.96 8.57 -15.52
C GLU A 110 -0.49 8.48 -15.97
N GLN A 111 0.43 8.94 -15.12
CA GLN A 111 1.85 9.01 -15.45
C GLN A 111 2.72 8.81 -14.22
N ASP A 112 4.02 8.61 -14.46
CA ASP A 112 5.03 8.56 -13.38
C ASP A 112 5.07 9.86 -12.58
N VAL A 113 4.80 9.78 -11.28
CA VAL A 113 4.82 10.91 -10.34
C VAL A 113 6.03 10.88 -9.41
N SER A 114 7.03 10.04 -9.65
CA SER A 114 8.26 9.95 -8.84
C SER A 114 8.99 11.28 -8.77
N ALA A 115 8.95 12.07 -9.85
CA ALA A 115 9.52 13.44 -9.88
C ALA A 115 8.91 14.39 -8.84
N LEU A 116 7.70 14.10 -8.36
CA LEU A 116 7.05 14.86 -7.29
C LEU A 116 7.46 14.38 -5.88
N GLY A 117 8.38 13.43 -5.79
CA GLY A 117 8.78 12.78 -4.52
C GLY A 117 7.74 11.84 -3.95
N ILE A 118 6.83 11.34 -4.80
CA ILE A 118 5.79 10.39 -4.43
C ILE A 118 6.22 9.01 -4.91
N PHE A 119 6.16 8.01 -4.05
CA PHE A 119 6.51 6.65 -4.42
C PHE A 119 5.47 6.10 -5.39
N CYS A 120 5.90 5.69 -6.58
CA CYS A 120 5.04 5.08 -7.58
C CYS A 120 5.77 3.97 -8.34
N TRP A 121 5.00 3.07 -8.94
CA TRP A 121 5.51 1.94 -9.71
C TRP A 121 4.58 1.62 -10.88
N PRO A 122 5.16 1.04 -11.95
CA PRO A 122 4.37 0.62 -13.09
C PRO A 122 3.65 -0.71 -12.80
N VAL A 123 2.37 -0.75 -13.13
CA VAL A 123 1.54 -1.95 -13.08
C VAL A 123 1.15 -2.32 -14.51
N PRO A 124 1.45 -3.54 -14.99
CA PRO A 124 1.08 -3.96 -16.34
C PRO A 124 -0.43 -4.07 -16.46
N VAL A 125 -1.00 -3.48 -17.52
CA VAL A 125 -2.41 -3.62 -17.87
C VAL A 125 -2.59 -4.91 -18.63
N ARG A 126 -3.41 -5.82 -18.09
CA ARG A 126 -3.62 -7.15 -18.68
C ARG A 126 -4.28 -7.10 -20.04
N SER A 127 -5.34 -6.32 -20.17
CA SER A 127 -6.12 -6.18 -21.40
C SER A 127 -6.09 -4.71 -21.85
N PRO A 128 -5.31 -4.37 -22.89
CA PRO A 128 -5.33 -3.02 -23.46
C PRO A 128 -6.68 -2.74 -24.14
N ALA A 129 -6.94 -1.47 -24.46
CA ALA A 129 -8.18 -1.03 -25.08
C ALA A 129 -8.50 -1.70 -26.44
N ALA A 130 -7.48 -2.27 -27.12
CA ALA A 130 -7.61 -3.05 -28.34
C ALA A 130 -6.79 -4.34 -28.21
N PRO A 131 -7.30 -5.35 -27.50
CA PRO A 131 -6.57 -6.60 -27.30
C PRO A 131 -6.48 -7.39 -28.61
N LEU A 132 -5.30 -7.92 -28.88
CA LEU A 132 -5.09 -8.83 -30.00
C LEU A 132 -5.78 -10.17 -29.69
N ALA A 133 -6.59 -10.68 -30.62
CA ALA A 133 -7.27 -11.98 -30.48
C ALA A 133 -8.08 -12.14 -29.17
N GLU A 134 -8.82 -11.13 -28.75
CA GLU A 134 -9.61 -11.11 -27.49
C GLU A 134 -10.48 -12.36 -27.29
N HIS A 135 -11.09 -12.85 -28.40
CA HIS A 135 -11.95 -14.04 -28.35
C HIS A 135 -11.18 -15.34 -28.01
N LEU A 136 -9.89 -15.39 -28.33
CA LEU A 136 -9.03 -16.53 -28.04
C LEU A 136 -8.38 -16.40 -26.69
N ILE A 137 -7.74 -15.26 -26.42
CA ILE A 137 -7.03 -14.99 -25.16
C ILE A 137 -8.02 -14.91 -24.00
N GLY A 138 -9.17 -14.29 -24.22
CA GLY A 138 -10.17 -14.07 -23.18
C GLY A 138 -9.82 -12.89 -22.27
N TYR A 139 -10.36 -12.89 -21.06
CA TYR A 139 -10.19 -11.81 -20.10
C TYR A 139 -10.10 -12.34 -18.66
N VAL A 140 -9.63 -11.48 -17.78
CA VAL A 140 -9.59 -11.70 -16.33
C VAL A 140 -10.73 -10.93 -15.66
N ASP A 141 -11.22 -11.43 -14.52
CA ASP A 141 -12.20 -10.74 -13.68
C ASP A 141 -11.56 -9.64 -12.83
N GLY A 142 -12.38 -8.99 -11.99
CA GLY A 142 -11.92 -7.92 -11.08
C GLY A 142 -10.91 -8.36 -10.01
N ASP A 143 -10.85 -9.66 -9.74
CA ASP A 143 -9.91 -10.26 -8.79
C ASP A 143 -8.61 -10.76 -9.48
N GLY A 144 -8.51 -10.55 -10.79
CA GLY A 144 -7.35 -10.97 -11.60
C GLY A 144 -7.34 -12.44 -11.97
N LYS A 145 -8.46 -13.16 -11.81
CA LYS A 145 -8.64 -14.55 -12.24
C LYS A 145 -9.04 -14.62 -13.69
N GLY A 146 -8.57 -15.64 -14.40
CA GLY A 146 -9.00 -15.93 -15.76
C GLY A 146 -10.48 -16.30 -15.82
N ALA A 147 -11.29 -15.46 -16.49
CA ALA A 147 -12.74 -15.65 -16.59
C ALA A 147 -13.17 -16.34 -17.90
N ALA A 148 -12.40 -16.22 -18.98
CA ALA A 148 -12.72 -16.80 -20.28
C ALA A 148 -11.45 -17.10 -21.10
N GLY A 149 -11.59 -17.89 -22.17
CA GLY A 149 -10.55 -18.18 -23.14
C GLY A 149 -9.31 -18.86 -22.56
N LEU A 150 -8.15 -18.56 -23.11
CA LEU A 150 -6.86 -19.06 -22.63
C LEU A 150 -6.54 -18.57 -21.22
N GLU A 151 -6.99 -17.37 -20.85
CA GLU A 151 -6.84 -16.85 -19.47
C GLU A 151 -7.47 -17.78 -18.43
N ALA A 152 -8.67 -18.32 -18.71
CA ALA A 152 -9.32 -19.26 -17.81
C ALA A 152 -8.67 -20.66 -17.88
N ALA A 153 -8.28 -21.11 -19.08
CA ALA A 153 -7.68 -22.42 -19.27
C ALA A 153 -6.31 -22.55 -18.56
N PHE A 154 -5.53 -21.49 -18.55
CA PHE A 154 -4.18 -21.45 -17.96
C PHE A 154 -4.10 -20.65 -16.66
N ASP A 155 -5.24 -20.38 -16.03
CA ASP A 155 -5.30 -19.53 -14.82
C ASP A 155 -4.31 -19.96 -13.74
N ALA A 156 -4.24 -21.25 -13.42
CA ALA A 156 -3.33 -21.79 -12.41
C ALA A 156 -1.84 -21.58 -12.74
N ALA A 157 -1.48 -21.66 -14.03
CA ALA A 157 -0.10 -21.44 -14.47
C ALA A 157 0.26 -19.96 -14.49
N LEU A 158 -0.69 -19.10 -14.89
CA LEU A 158 -0.49 -17.66 -15.02
C LEU A 158 -0.52 -16.91 -13.67
N SER A 159 -1.35 -17.37 -12.74
CA SER A 159 -1.50 -16.73 -11.41
C SER A 159 -0.26 -16.93 -10.52
N GLY A 160 0.59 -17.90 -10.84
CA GLY A 160 1.73 -18.26 -9.99
C GLY A 160 1.28 -18.90 -8.67
N THR A 161 2.24 -19.27 -7.84
CA THR A 161 2.01 -19.87 -6.51
C THR A 161 2.28 -18.90 -5.36
N GLY A 162 2.63 -17.64 -5.68
CA GLY A 162 3.08 -16.67 -4.71
C GLY A 162 1.99 -15.72 -4.21
N GLU A 163 2.10 -15.33 -2.96
CA GLU A 163 1.45 -14.13 -2.48
C GLU A 163 2.06 -12.94 -3.24
N GLY A 164 1.25 -11.97 -3.65
CA GLY A 164 1.75 -10.76 -4.32
C GLY A 164 2.76 -10.00 -3.45
N ASP A 165 3.58 -9.17 -4.07
CA ASP A 165 4.54 -8.32 -3.36
C ASP A 165 3.82 -7.52 -2.27
N THR A 166 4.51 -7.26 -1.17
CA THR A 166 3.98 -6.43 -0.08
C THR A 166 4.82 -5.18 0.12
N LEU A 167 4.15 -4.07 0.36
CA LEU A 167 4.78 -2.81 0.70
C LEU A 167 4.50 -2.50 2.17
N THR A 168 5.55 -2.47 2.98
CA THR A 168 5.46 -2.15 4.39
C THR A 168 5.79 -0.68 4.61
N CYS A 169 4.82 0.06 5.12
CA CYS A 169 4.93 1.48 5.42
C CYS A 169 4.96 1.70 6.93
N PHE A 170 5.95 2.45 7.41
CA PHE A 170 6.02 2.88 8.81
C PHE A 170 5.47 4.30 8.94
N VAL A 171 4.33 4.45 9.59
CA VAL A 171 3.65 5.75 9.74
C VAL A 171 3.62 6.20 11.20
N ASN A 172 3.65 7.51 11.40
CA ASN A 172 3.43 8.11 12.72
C ASN A 172 1.93 8.33 12.99
N ALA A 173 1.60 8.84 14.17
CA ALA A 173 0.22 9.15 14.57
C ALA A 173 -0.48 10.20 13.67
N GLN A 174 0.27 10.98 12.90
CA GLN A 174 -0.23 11.95 11.93
C GLN A 174 -0.31 11.39 10.51
N GLY A 175 -0.04 10.10 10.31
CA GLY A 175 -0.07 9.45 9.00
C GLY A 175 1.12 9.80 8.09
N LYS A 176 2.21 10.39 8.63
CA LYS A 176 3.44 10.61 7.87
C LYS A 176 4.34 9.39 7.88
N LEU A 177 5.01 9.12 6.79
CA LEU A 177 6.08 8.12 6.75
C LEU A 177 7.21 8.48 7.70
N ARG A 178 7.69 7.50 8.44
CA ARG A 178 8.89 7.63 9.29
C ARG A 178 10.15 7.23 8.53
N GLU A 179 10.00 6.27 7.64
CA GLU A 179 11.08 5.65 6.87
C GLU A 179 10.60 5.39 5.45
N THR A 180 11.51 5.19 4.52
CA THR A 180 11.20 4.78 3.14
C THR A 180 10.42 3.45 3.19
N PRO A 181 9.32 3.32 2.44
CA PRO A 181 8.57 2.08 2.38
C PRO A 181 9.45 0.91 1.98
N GLU A 182 9.34 -0.21 2.69
CA GLU A 182 10.09 -1.42 2.41
C GLU A 182 9.24 -2.35 1.54
N GLN A 183 9.75 -2.68 0.35
CA GLN A 183 9.11 -3.63 -0.54
C GLN A 183 9.68 -5.02 -0.29
N THR A 184 8.82 -5.95 0.09
CA THR A 184 9.15 -7.37 0.19
C THR A 184 8.58 -8.07 -1.03
N HIS A 185 9.48 -8.63 -1.85
CA HIS A 185 9.08 -9.46 -2.97
C HIS A 185 8.67 -10.83 -2.44
N ALA A 186 7.43 -11.21 -2.70
CA ALA A 186 7.05 -12.61 -2.58
C ALA A 186 7.73 -13.38 -3.71
N ASP A 187 8.18 -14.60 -3.42
CA ASP A 187 8.72 -15.50 -4.45
C ASP A 187 7.67 -15.67 -5.54
N SER A 188 7.79 -14.88 -6.61
CA SER A 188 6.94 -14.99 -7.78
C SER A 188 7.30 -16.31 -8.45
N GLY A 189 6.51 -17.33 -8.18
CA GLY A 189 6.60 -18.62 -8.86
C GLY A 189 6.71 -18.38 -10.36
N ALA A 190 7.50 -19.22 -11.02
CA ALA A 190 7.94 -19.13 -12.39
C ALA A 190 6.91 -18.47 -13.34
N VAL A 191 7.32 -17.41 -14.02
CA VAL A 191 6.60 -16.86 -15.18
C VAL A 191 6.41 -18.02 -16.18
N GLY A 192 5.20 -18.58 -16.22
CA GLY A 192 4.86 -19.64 -17.13
C GLY A 192 4.85 -19.09 -18.56
N VAL A 193 5.86 -19.42 -19.35
CA VAL A 193 5.84 -19.23 -20.78
C VAL A 193 4.96 -20.36 -21.34
N ALA A 194 3.75 -20.04 -21.78
CA ALA A 194 2.95 -20.97 -22.56
C ALA A 194 3.39 -20.82 -24.02
N GLU A 195 4.28 -21.67 -24.50
CA GLU A 195 4.55 -21.85 -25.91
C GLU A 195 3.41 -22.67 -26.51
N PHE A 196 2.76 -22.12 -27.53
CA PHE A 196 1.84 -22.87 -28.38
C PHE A 196 2.60 -23.36 -29.60
N PRO A 197 2.41 -24.63 -29.98
CA PRO A 197 3.02 -25.20 -31.19
C PRO A 197 2.48 -24.58 -32.48
#